data_2ae3c19552a0e910188a38c72b13160f
#
_entry.id   2ae3c19552a0e910188a38c72b13160f
#
_cell.length_a   1.000
_cell.length_b   1.000
_cell.length_c   1.000
_cell.angle_alpha   90.00
_cell.angle_beta   90.00
_cell.angle_gamma   90.00
#
_symmetry.space_group_name_H-M   'P 1'
#
loop_
_entity.id
_entity.type
_entity.pdbx_description
1 polymer ?
#
loop_
_entity_poly.entity_id
_entity_poly.type
_entity_poly.pdbx_seq_one_letter_code
_entity_poly.pdbx_strand_id
1 'polypeptide(L)'
;MKARDVMVSPVITVKPSSTVREVAKLLLERRISAVPVVDDQGKLVGMVSEGDLMHRTEAGTERKRPWWLQGLTSDAGLAAEYIKAHAHKVADIMTRRVITASPDTPLHEIARLFEINSIKRVPIVKDGQLVGIVTRANLIQAVASERRELEIPVSDEFIREKILASLRAELWAHTGLVNIIVKDGVVDLFGITGSEAERKAIRVVAESVPGVCAVHDNFMRRPLGAWT
;
A
#
# COMPACT_ATOMS: atom_id res chain seq x y z
N MET A 1 -2.67 -5.91 12.00
CA MET A 1 -2.82 -6.85 10.87
C MET A 1 -1.46 -7.20 10.28
N LYS A 2 -1.28 -8.43 9.80
CA LYS A 2 -0.07 -8.99 9.19
C LYS A 2 -0.35 -9.41 7.75
N ALA A 3 0.70 -9.73 6.98
CA ALA A 3 0.58 -10.18 5.60
C ALA A 3 -0.38 -11.36 5.42
N ARG A 4 -0.34 -12.35 6.33
CA ARG A 4 -1.22 -13.53 6.32
C ARG A 4 -2.72 -13.18 6.37
N ASP A 5 -3.07 -12.06 6.98
CA ASP A 5 -4.47 -11.67 7.21
C ASP A 5 -5.13 -11.13 5.92
N VAL A 6 -4.30 -10.71 4.94
CA VAL A 6 -4.77 -10.06 3.71
C VAL A 6 -4.22 -10.66 2.43
N MET A 7 -3.22 -11.57 2.50
CA MET A 7 -2.61 -12.17 1.32
C MET A 7 -3.61 -13.04 0.54
N VAL A 8 -3.44 -13.08 -0.78
CA VAL A 8 -4.14 -14.03 -1.63
C VAL A 8 -3.39 -15.35 -1.63
N SER A 9 -4.07 -16.45 -1.35
CA SER A 9 -3.56 -17.82 -1.40
C SER A 9 -4.70 -18.74 -1.85
N PRO A 10 -4.47 -19.77 -2.70
CA PRO A 10 -3.22 -20.08 -3.37
C PRO A 10 -2.83 -19.06 -4.44
N VAL A 11 -1.53 -18.96 -4.74
CA VAL A 11 -0.99 -18.03 -5.73
C VAL A 11 -0.92 -18.71 -7.09
N ILE A 12 -1.37 -18.02 -8.14
CA ILE A 12 -1.15 -18.43 -9.53
C ILE A 12 0.33 -18.24 -9.85
N THR A 13 1.00 -19.29 -10.35
CA THR A 13 2.43 -19.27 -10.63
C THR A 13 2.72 -19.82 -12.02
N VAL A 14 3.92 -19.56 -12.54
CA VAL A 14 4.44 -20.14 -13.79
C VAL A 14 5.85 -20.69 -13.55
N LYS A 15 6.35 -21.50 -14.48
CA LYS A 15 7.70 -22.06 -14.46
C LYS A 15 8.68 -21.21 -15.27
N PRO A 16 9.99 -21.25 -15.00
CA PRO A 16 11.01 -20.62 -15.84
C PRO A 16 10.96 -21.09 -17.31
N SER A 17 10.55 -22.34 -17.54
CA SER A 17 10.41 -22.95 -18.86
C SER A 17 9.14 -22.53 -19.62
N SER A 18 8.15 -21.93 -18.93
CA SER A 18 6.93 -21.43 -19.56
C SER A 18 7.27 -20.40 -20.64
N THR A 19 6.40 -20.32 -21.67
CA THR A 19 6.57 -19.34 -22.72
C THR A 19 5.99 -17.98 -22.35
N VAL A 20 6.55 -16.93 -22.90
CA VAL A 20 6.05 -15.55 -22.74
C VAL A 20 4.58 -15.45 -23.20
N ARG A 21 4.21 -16.17 -24.26
CA ARG A 21 2.84 -16.20 -24.79
C ARG A 21 1.86 -16.83 -23.81
N GLU A 22 2.25 -17.92 -23.14
CA GLU A 22 1.43 -18.55 -22.10
C GLU A 22 1.20 -17.60 -20.93
N VAL A 23 2.25 -16.89 -20.49
CA VAL A 23 2.14 -15.91 -19.42
C VAL A 23 1.22 -14.75 -19.84
N ALA A 24 1.38 -14.22 -21.06
CA ALA A 24 0.50 -13.15 -21.56
C ALA A 24 -0.98 -13.57 -21.54
N LYS A 25 -1.29 -14.78 -22.01
CA LYS A 25 -2.66 -15.33 -21.94
C LYS A 25 -3.14 -15.46 -20.51
N LEU A 26 -2.32 -16.03 -19.63
CA LEU A 26 -2.65 -16.23 -18.20
C LEU A 26 -2.97 -14.91 -17.52
N LEU A 27 -2.17 -13.86 -17.74
CA LEU A 27 -2.41 -12.53 -17.18
C LEU A 27 -3.77 -11.97 -17.62
N LEU A 28 -4.10 -12.10 -18.90
CA LEU A 28 -5.38 -11.63 -19.47
C LEU A 28 -6.57 -12.44 -18.95
N GLU A 29 -6.49 -13.76 -19.00
CA GLU A 29 -7.58 -14.66 -18.57
C GLU A 29 -7.88 -14.53 -17.08
N ARG A 30 -6.85 -14.38 -16.25
CA ARG A 30 -7.00 -14.24 -14.80
C ARG A 30 -7.12 -12.79 -14.32
N ARG A 31 -7.06 -11.82 -15.24
CA ARG A 31 -7.11 -10.38 -14.95
C ARG A 31 -6.09 -9.96 -13.88
N ILE A 32 -4.88 -10.52 -13.96
CA ILE A 32 -3.78 -10.21 -13.07
C ILE A 32 -2.65 -9.54 -13.87
N SER A 33 -1.91 -8.65 -13.25
CA SER A 33 -0.90 -7.83 -13.91
C SER A 33 0.54 -8.29 -13.60
N ALA A 34 0.74 -9.39 -12.91
CA ALA A 34 1.98 -10.15 -12.81
C ALA A 34 1.77 -11.50 -12.16
N VAL A 35 2.76 -12.36 -12.33
CA VAL A 35 2.77 -13.74 -11.84
C VAL A 35 4.14 -14.08 -11.27
N PRO A 36 4.24 -14.72 -10.09
CA PRO A 36 5.47 -15.28 -9.57
C PRO A 36 5.93 -16.49 -10.41
N VAL A 37 7.24 -16.59 -10.55
CA VAL A 37 7.91 -17.73 -11.22
C VAL A 37 8.49 -18.63 -10.14
N VAL A 38 8.10 -19.89 -10.15
CA VAL A 38 8.58 -20.89 -9.19
C VAL A 38 9.28 -22.04 -9.90
N ASP A 39 10.28 -22.62 -9.24
CA ASP A 39 10.94 -23.84 -9.72
C ASP A 39 10.07 -25.11 -9.47
N ASP A 40 10.62 -26.27 -9.77
CA ASP A 40 9.90 -27.53 -9.61
C ASP A 40 9.68 -27.93 -8.14
N GLN A 41 10.39 -27.27 -7.23
CA GLN A 41 10.25 -27.45 -5.79
C GLN A 41 9.28 -26.43 -5.18
N GLY A 42 8.68 -25.52 -5.98
CA GLY A 42 7.78 -24.46 -5.51
C GLY A 42 8.47 -23.24 -4.92
N LYS A 43 9.80 -23.16 -5.03
CA LYS A 43 10.59 -22.03 -4.54
C LYS A 43 10.47 -20.86 -5.53
N LEU A 44 10.30 -19.65 -5.00
CA LEU A 44 10.26 -18.43 -5.79
C LEU A 44 11.62 -18.14 -6.43
N VAL A 45 11.68 -18.09 -7.77
CA VAL A 45 12.92 -17.83 -8.54
C VAL A 45 12.84 -16.55 -9.37
N GLY A 46 11.67 -15.95 -9.49
CA GLY A 46 11.50 -14.72 -10.24
C GLY A 46 10.06 -14.20 -10.24
N MET A 47 9.84 -13.14 -10.99
CA MET A 47 8.53 -12.56 -11.22
C MET A 47 8.43 -12.00 -12.63
N VAL A 48 7.27 -12.15 -13.28
CA VAL A 48 6.96 -11.53 -14.57
C VAL A 48 5.72 -10.65 -14.42
N SER A 49 5.78 -9.46 -14.98
CA SER A 49 4.69 -8.47 -14.96
C SER A 49 4.32 -8.01 -16.38
N GLU A 50 3.19 -7.31 -16.49
CA GLU A 50 2.81 -6.62 -17.75
C GLU A 50 3.93 -5.73 -18.28
N GLY A 51 4.67 -5.04 -17.38
CA GLY A 51 5.80 -4.19 -17.77
C GLY A 51 6.93 -4.95 -18.48
N ASP A 52 7.12 -6.23 -18.18
CA ASP A 52 8.11 -7.08 -18.88
C ASP A 52 7.62 -7.51 -20.27
N LEU A 53 6.30 -7.45 -20.50
CA LEU A 53 5.64 -7.86 -21.74
C LEU A 53 5.26 -6.68 -22.65
N MET A 54 5.35 -5.44 -22.18
CA MET A 54 4.90 -4.25 -22.94
C MET A 54 5.81 -3.88 -24.12
N HIS A 55 7.10 -4.24 -24.10
CA HIS A 55 8.08 -3.83 -25.11
C HIS A 55 8.53 -5.05 -25.92
N ARG A 56 7.66 -5.54 -26.80
CA ARG A 56 7.85 -6.79 -27.55
C ARG A 56 7.73 -6.59 -29.06
N THR A 57 8.56 -7.32 -29.79
CA THR A 57 8.53 -7.39 -31.26
C THR A 57 7.18 -7.83 -31.80
N GLU A 58 6.54 -8.83 -31.13
CA GLU A 58 5.25 -9.38 -31.57
C GLU A 58 4.11 -8.36 -31.52
N ALA A 59 4.24 -7.32 -30.69
CA ALA A 59 3.26 -6.24 -30.57
C ALA A 59 3.70 -4.94 -31.28
N GLY A 60 4.90 -4.92 -31.88
CA GLY A 60 5.47 -3.72 -32.49
C GLY A 60 5.75 -2.58 -31.49
N THR A 61 5.83 -2.92 -30.19
CA THR A 61 6.00 -1.96 -29.09
C THR A 61 7.42 -1.88 -28.56
N GLU A 62 8.40 -2.27 -29.37
CA GLU A 62 9.83 -2.16 -29.03
C GLU A 62 10.21 -0.72 -28.67
N ARG A 63 11.09 -0.56 -27.69
CA ARG A 63 11.65 0.76 -27.38
C ARG A 63 12.58 1.22 -28.50
N LYS A 64 12.06 2.07 -29.38
CA LYS A 64 12.89 2.79 -30.39
C LYS A 64 13.53 3.99 -29.70
N ARG A 65 14.79 3.86 -29.28
CA ARG A 65 15.54 5.00 -28.76
C ARG A 65 16.06 5.86 -29.91
N PRO A 66 16.06 7.20 -29.78
CA PRO A 66 16.76 8.07 -30.71
C PRO A 66 18.25 7.69 -30.78
N TRP A 67 18.83 7.75 -32.00
CA TRP A 67 20.22 7.35 -32.27
C TRP A 67 21.27 8.03 -31.37
N TRP A 68 21.02 9.28 -30.95
CA TRP A 68 21.92 10.05 -30.07
C TRP A 68 21.92 9.54 -28.60
N LEU A 69 20.90 8.82 -28.15
CA LEU A 69 20.85 8.17 -26.84
C LEU A 69 21.50 6.77 -26.82
N GLN A 70 21.73 6.17 -27.99
CA GLN A 70 22.35 4.84 -28.09
C GLN A 70 23.80 4.87 -27.57
N GLY A 71 24.54 5.95 -27.81
CA GLY A 71 25.92 6.13 -27.34
C GLY A 71 26.08 6.28 -25.81
N LEU A 72 24.99 6.51 -25.06
CA LEU A 72 24.99 6.63 -23.60
C LEU A 72 24.60 5.34 -22.88
N THR A 73 24.21 4.30 -23.63
CA THR A 73 23.78 3.03 -23.07
C THR A 73 24.91 2.00 -23.24
N SER A 74 25.23 1.25 -22.17
CA SER A 74 26.23 0.18 -22.27
C SER A 74 25.73 -0.96 -23.18
N ASP A 75 26.66 -1.65 -23.86
CA ASP A 75 26.35 -2.81 -24.72
C ASP A 75 25.53 -3.88 -23.95
N ALA A 76 25.83 -4.08 -22.67
CA ALA A 76 25.07 -4.97 -21.80
C ALA A 76 23.61 -4.53 -21.63
N GLY A 77 23.35 -3.21 -21.57
CA GLY A 77 22.00 -2.66 -21.50
C GLY A 77 21.22 -2.87 -22.79
N LEU A 78 21.85 -2.66 -23.93
CA LEU A 78 21.26 -2.92 -25.26
C LEU A 78 20.95 -4.41 -25.46
N ALA A 79 21.87 -5.30 -25.08
CA ALA A 79 21.66 -6.74 -25.14
C ALA A 79 20.51 -7.19 -24.25
N ALA A 80 20.39 -6.65 -23.03
CA ALA A 80 19.29 -6.94 -22.12
C ALA A 80 17.93 -6.49 -22.68
N GLU A 81 17.86 -5.32 -23.31
CA GLU A 81 16.66 -4.84 -24.01
C GLU A 81 16.29 -5.74 -25.19
N TYR A 82 17.27 -6.15 -25.99
CA TYR A 82 17.07 -7.09 -27.09
C TYR A 82 16.51 -8.43 -26.61
N ILE A 83 17.09 -9.00 -25.55
CA ILE A 83 16.61 -10.24 -24.92
C ILE A 83 15.15 -10.07 -24.49
N LYS A 84 14.80 -8.99 -23.77
CA LYS A 84 13.43 -8.74 -23.35
C LYS A 84 12.44 -8.61 -24.50
N ALA A 85 12.88 -8.05 -25.64
CA ALA A 85 12.04 -7.88 -26.82
C ALA A 85 11.82 -9.19 -27.61
N HIS A 86 12.77 -10.12 -27.61
CA HIS A 86 12.80 -11.28 -28.52
C HIS A 86 12.74 -12.63 -27.79
N ALA A 87 13.00 -12.69 -26.49
CA ALA A 87 13.01 -13.95 -25.76
C ALA A 87 11.63 -14.61 -25.72
N HIS A 88 11.61 -15.92 -25.86
CA HIS A 88 10.39 -16.72 -25.81
C HIS A 88 10.10 -17.38 -24.46
N LYS A 89 11.12 -17.49 -23.61
CA LYS A 89 11.00 -18.15 -22.28
C LYS A 89 10.92 -17.13 -21.16
N VAL A 90 10.16 -17.47 -20.14
CA VAL A 90 10.01 -16.70 -18.89
C VAL A 90 11.36 -16.48 -18.22
N ALA A 91 12.22 -17.51 -18.19
CA ALA A 91 13.55 -17.44 -17.58
C ALA A 91 14.41 -16.27 -18.07
N ASP A 92 14.20 -15.84 -19.32
CA ASP A 92 15.02 -14.83 -19.98
C ASP A 92 14.52 -13.40 -19.71
N ILE A 93 13.21 -13.24 -19.36
CA ILE A 93 12.58 -11.93 -19.17
C ILE A 93 12.24 -11.64 -17.71
N MET A 94 12.16 -12.66 -16.85
CA MET A 94 11.75 -12.50 -15.46
C MET A 94 12.70 -11.63 -14.65
N THR A 95 12.17 -10.85 -13.73
CA THR A 95 12.93 -10.20 -12.67
C THR A 95 13.32 -11.23 -11.64
N ARG A 96 14.64 -11.47 -11.45
CA ARG A 96 15.17 -12.49 -10.51
C ARG A 96 15.28 -11.99 -9.08
N ARG A 97 15.60 -10.69 -8.89
CA ARG A 97 15.69 -10.08 -7.56
C ARG A 97 14.30 -9.64 -7.11
N VAL A 98 13.54 -10.57 -6.55
CA VAL A 98 12.18 -10.33 -6.09
C VAL A 98 12.21 -9.92 -4.62
N ILE A 99 11.56 -8.80 -4.31
CA ILE A 99 11.36 -8.36 -2.94
C ILE A 99 10.22 -9.18 -2.36
N THR A 100 10.46 -9.85 -1.24
CA THR A 100 9.54 -10.75 -0.57
C THR A 100 9.32 -10.33 0.87
N ALA A 101 8.27 -10.86 1.49
CA ALA A 101 8.01 -10.72 2.93
C ALA A 101 7.57 -12.06 3.51
N SER A 102 7.51 -12.16 4.83
CA SER A 102 6.99 -13.34 5.53
C SER A 102 5.49 -13.19 5.83
N PRO A 103 4.76 -14.28 6.14
CA PRO A 103 3.38 -14.22 6.59
C PRO A 103 3.17 -13.35 7.84
N ASP A 104 4.20 -13.22 8.66
CA ASP A 104 4.16 -12.44 9.91
C ASP A 104 4.53 -10.98 9.75
N THR A 105 4.95 -10.55 8.57
CA THR A 105 5.32 -9.16 8.30
C THR A 105 4.12 -8.23 8.51
N PRO A 106 4.24 -7.16 9.33
CA PRO A 106 3.20 -6.17 9.54
C PRO A 106 2.80 -5.45 8.25
N LEU A 107 1.52 -5.07 8.10
CA LEU A 107 1.03 -4.41 6.87
C LEU A 107 1.70 -3.06 6.60
N HIS A 108 2.06 -2.30 7.64
CA HIS A 108 2.77 -1.03 7.45
C HIS A 108 4.16 -1.22 6.83
N GLU A 109 4.86 -2.32 7.15
CA GLU A 109 6.12 -2.67 6.50
C GLU A 109 5.91 -3.07 5.04
N ILE A 110 4.84 -3.82 4.72
CA ILE A 110 4.47 -4.13 3.33
C ILE A 110 4.18 -2.85 2.54
N ALA A 111 3.43 -1.90 3.13
CA ALA A 111 3.17 -0.60 2.51
C ALA A 111 4.47 0.15 2.21
N ARG A 112 5.40 0.17 3.16
CA ARG A 112 6.74 0.75 2.99
C ARG A 112 7.55 0.07 1.87
N LEU A 113 7.47 -1.26 1.74
CA LEU A 113 8.12 -1.98 0.63
C LEU A 113 7.57 -1.53 -0.73
N PHE A 114 6.25 -1.32 -0.84
CA PHE A 114 5.63 -0.81 -2.07
C PHE A 114 6.15 0.58 -2.45
N GLU A 115 6.31 1.47 -1.47
CA GLU A 115 6.76 2.85 -1.69
C GLU A 115 8.24 2.93 -2.05
N ILE A 116 9.12 2.38 -1.20
CA ILE A 116 10.58 2.49 -1.37
C ILE A 116 11.04 1.84 -2.67
N ASN A 117 10.42 0.70 -3.04
CA ASN A 117 10.85 -0.07 -4.20
C ASN A 117 10.00 0.20 -5.45
N SER A 118 9.02 1.11 -5.36
CA SER A 118 8.08 1.43 -6.46
C SER A 118 7.39 0.19 -7.04
N ILE A 119 7.11 -0.82 -6.19
CA ILE A 119 6.45 -2.07 -6.56
C ILE A 119 4.95 -2.07 -6.21
N LYS A 120 4.18 -2.92 -6.86
CA LYS A 120 2.73 -3.00 -6.68
C LYS A 120 2.29 -4.28 -5.96
N ARG A 121 3.21 -5.22 -5.71
CA ARG A 121 2.95 -6.51 -5.09
C ARG A 121 4.20 -7.08 -4.44
N VAL A 122 4.00 -7.88 -3.39
CA VAL A 122 5.04 -8.55 -2.63
C VAL A 122 4.64 -10.01 -2.47
N PRO A 123 5.39 -10.96 -3.04
CA PRO A 123 5.23 -12.38 -2.74
C PRO A 123 5.54 -12.66 -1.28
N ILE A 124 4.72 -13.50 -0.67
CA ILE A 124 4.88 -13.93 0.73
C ILE A 124 5.50 -15.31 0.72
N VAL A 125 6.66 -15.41 1.37
CA VAL A 125 7.49 -16.63 1.40
C VAL A 125 7.62 -17.10 2.83
N LYS A 126 7.44 -18.41 3.04
CA LYS A 126 7.69 -19.12 4.30
C LYS A 126 8.57 -20.33 4.01
N ASP A 127 9.65 -20.49 4.75
CA ASP A 127 10.60 -21.63 4.62
C ASP A 127 11.08 -21.85 3.17
N GLY A 128 11.29 -20.74 2.44
CA GLY A 128 11.70 -20.77 1.02
C GLY A 128 10.56 -20.98 0.01
N GLN A 129 9.36 -21.32 0.46
CA GLN A 129 8.20 -21.61 -0.39
C GLN A 129 7.30 -20.38 -0.55
N LEU A 130 6.76 -20.20 -1.74
CA LEU A 130 5.74 -19.17 -2.02
C LEU A 130 4.40 -19.60 -1.40
N VAL A 131 3.92 -18.85 -0.41
CA VAL A 131 2.66 -19.17 0.31
C VAL A 131 1.55 -18.16 0.06
N GLY A 132 1.86 -17.01 -0.47
CA GLY A 132 0.86 -15.96 -0.74
C GLY A 132 1.43 -14.81 -1.56
N ILE A 133 0.56 -13.86 -1.88
CA ILE A 133 0.94 -12.59 -2.51
C ILE A 133 0.09 -11.47 -1.93
N VAL A 134 0.72 -10.34 -1.60
CA VAL A 134 0.03 -9.11 -1.18
C VAL A 134 0.18 -8.06 -2.25
N THR A 135 -0.92 -7.39 -2.58
CA THR A 135 -0.99 -6.27 -3.53
C THR A 135 -1.44 -4.99 -2.82
N ARG A 136 -1.28 -3.83 -3.48
CA ARG A 136 -1.85 -2.57 -2.97
C ARG A 136 -3.36 -2.65 -2.76
N ALA A 137 -4.07 -3.39 -3.62
CA ALA A 137 -5.51 -3.60 -3.46
C ALA A 137 -5.86 -4.33 -2.16
N ASN A 138 -5.03 -5.29 -1.72
CA ASN A 138 -5.27 -5.98 -0.45
C ASN A 138 -5.12 -5.06 0.76
N LEU A 139 -4.21 -4.08 0.71
CA LEU A 139 -4.12 -3.07 1.76
C LEU A 139 -5.37 -2.18 1.80
N ILE A 140 -5.87 -1.76 0.63
CA ILE A 140 -7.11 -0.97 0.54
C ILE A 140 -8.31 -1.79 1.05
N GLN A 141 -8.38 -3.08 0.72
CA GLN A 141 -9.41 -3.98 1.25
C GLN A 141 -9.33 -4.11 2.78
N ALA A 142 -8.11 -4.17 3.34
CA ALA A 142 -7.92 -4.19 4.78
C ALA A 142 -8.48 -2.93 5.45
N VAL A 143 -8.24 -1.75 4.88
CA VAL A 143 -8.83 -0.49 5.35
C VAL A 143 -10.35 -0.52 5.25
N ALA A 144 -10.91 -1.01 4.14
CA ALA A 144 -12.36 -1.09 3.94
C ALA A 144 -13.04 -2.12 4.85
N SER A 145 -12.31 -3.15 5.30
CA SER A 145 -12.83 -4.21 6.17
C SER A 145 -12.62 -3.93 7.65
N GLU A 146 -11.94 -2.84 8.01
CA GLU A 146 -11.77 -2.45 9.40
C GLU A 146 -13.12 -2.02 9.98
N ARG A 147 -13.83 -2.98 10.57
CA ARG A 147 -15.02 -2.71 11.36
C ARG A 147 -14.59 -2.15 12.70
N ARG A 148 -15.04 -0.96 13.04
CA ARG A 148 -15.01 -0.46 14.40
C ARG A 148 -15.99 -1.30 15.24
N GLU A 149 -15.59 -2.49 15.67
CA GLU A 149 -16.38 -3.29 16.60
C GLU A 149 -16.24 -2.69 17.98
N LEU A 150 -17.30 -2.03 18.42
CA LEU A 150 -17.50 -1.67 19.82
C LEU A 150 -18.27 -2.82 20.47
N GLU A 151 -17.56 -3.80 21.02
CA GLU A 151 -18.16 -4.89 21.81
C GLU A 151 -18.46 -4.48 23.26
N ILE A 152 -18.02 -3.29 23.69
CA ILE A 152 -18.21 -2.81 25.07
C ILE A 152 -18.73 -1.38 25.03
N PRO A 153 -19.77 -1.02 25.82
CA PRO A 153 -20.19 0.37 25.99
C PRO A 153 -19.01 1.18 26.54
N VAL A 154 -18.49 2.09 25.77
CA VAL A 154 -17.38 2.95 26.17
C VAL A 154 -17.96 4.15 26.89
N SER A 155 -17.50 4.45 28.12
CA SER A 155 -17.99 5.59 28.87
C SER A 155 -17.58 6.92 28.21
N ASP A 156 -18.40 7.95 28.34
CA ASP A 156 -18.12 9.30 27.84
C ASP A 156 -16.80 9.85 28.40
N GLU A 157 -16.48 9.51 29.64
CA GLU A 157 -15.22 9.89 30.27
C GLU A 157 -14.01 9.24 29.59
N PHE A 158 -14.08 7.95 29.27
CA PHE A 158 -13.03 7.26 28.50
C PHE A 158 -12.86 7.86 27.12
N ILE A 159 -13.95 8.16 26.38
CA ILE A 159 -13.91 8.81 25.07
C ILE A 159 -13.17 10.14 25.19
N ARG A 160 -13.57 10.97 26.16
CA ARG A 160 -12.96 12.28 26.41
C ARG A 160 -11.46 12.19 26.70
N GLU A 161 -11.08 11.30 27.62
CA GLU A 161 -9.67 11.08 27.97
C GLU A 161 -8.86 10.60 26.78
N LYS A 162 -9.40 9.68 25.98
CA LYS A 162 -8.74 9.14 24.80
C LYS A 162 -8.50 10.21 23.74
N ILE A 163 -9.49 11.06 23.46
CA ILE A 163 -9.34 12.21 22.54
C ILE A 163 -8.24 13.14 23.05
N LEU A 164 -8.28 13.53 24.33
CA LEU A 164 -7.26 14.41 24.91
C LEU A 164 -5.86 13.80 24.88
N ALA A 165 -5.72 12.51 25.17
CA ALA A 165 -4.44 11.81 25.11
C ALA A 165 -3.89 11.78 23.67
N SER A 166 -4.75 11.50 22.68
CA SER A 166 -4.36 11.50 21.28
C SER A 166 -3.91 12.89 20.81
N LEU A 167 -4.63 13.94 21.19
CA LEU A 167 -4.24 15.31 20.83
C LEU A 167 -2.94 15.75 21.51
N ARG A 168 -2.70 15.35 22.78
CA ARG A 168 -1.45 15.69 23.49
C ARG A 168 -0.21 15.02 22.87
N ALA A 169 -0.38 13.92 22.18
CA ALA A 169 0.70 13.24 21.46
C ALA A 169 1.13 13.97 20.18
N GLU A 170 0.32 14.92 19.72
CA GLU A 170 0.53 15.62 18.43
C GLU A 170 1.15 17.02 18.66
N LEU A 171 2.26 17.30 18.02
CA LEU A 171 2.99 18.57 18.15
C LEU A 171 2.21 19.79 17.64
N TRP A 172 1.26 19.58 16.72
CA TRP A 172 0.45 20.63 16.13
C TRP A 172 -0.79 20.99 16.95
N ALA A 173 -1.16 20.18 17.93
CA ALA A 173 -2.40 20.35 18.68
C ALA A 173 -2.21 21.22 19.93
N HIS A 174 -2.81 22.42 19.92
CA HIS A 174 -2.76 23.35 21.05
C HIS A 174 -3.90 23.07 22.06
N THR A 175 -3.79 21.95 22.78
CA THR A 175 -4.86 21.43 23.66
C THR A 175 -5.28 22.39 24.78
N GLY A 176 -4.45 23.36 25.16
CA GLY A 176 -4.78 24.35 26.19
C GLY A 176 -5.93 25.31 25.83
N LEU A 177 -6.27 25.40 24.55
CA LEU A 177 -7.36 26.23 24.05
C LEU A 177 -8.57 25.42 23.55
N VAL A 178 -8.55 24.10 23.77
CA VAL A 178 -9.60 23.17 23.31
C VAL A 178 -10.33 22.60 24.52
N ASN A 179 -11.63 22.70 24.52
CA ASN A 179 -12.51 22.04 25.49
C ASN A 179 -13.35 20.97 24.77
N ILE A 180 -13.44 19.79 25.37
CA ILE A 180 -14.14 18.63 24.81
C ILE A 180 -15.20 18.19 25.81
N ILE A 181 -16.45 18.18 25.38
CA ILE A 181 -17.59 17.66 26.12
C ILE A 181 -18.07 16.42 25.39
N VAL A 182 -18.32 15.34 26.12
CA VAL A 182 -18.86 14.10 25.58
C VAL A 182 -20.13 13.75 26.36
N LYS A 183 -21.20 13.43 25.62
CA LYS A 183 -22.47 12.96 26.18
C LYS A 183 -23.07 11.92 25.25
N ASP A 184 -23.31 10.72 25.79
CA ASP A 184 -23.90 9.60 25.02
C ASP A 184 -23.14 9.30 23.71
N GLY A 185 -21.80 9.39 23.75
CA GLY A 185 -20.94 9.21 22.57
C GLY A 185 -20.93 10.38 21.57
N VAL A 186 -21.69 11.45 21.82
CA VAL A 186 -21.65 12.70 21.02
C VAL A 186 -20.58 13.61 21.59
N VAL A 187 -19.67 14.06 20.75
CA VAL A 187 -18.55 14.94 21.12
C VAL A 187 -18.82 16.35 20.64
N ASP A 188 -18.83 17.31 21.56
CA ASP A 188 -18.87 18.74 21.29
C ASP A 188 -17.48 19.33 21.50
N LEU A 189 -16.90 19.89 20.42
CA LEU A 189 -15.60 20.54 20.43
C LEU A 189 -15.77 22.05 20.53
N PHE A 190 -15.19 22.67 21.57
CA PHE A 190 -15.22 24.12 21.78
C PHE A 190 -13.80 24.67 21.89
N GLY A 191 -13.64 25.95 21.63
CA GLY A 191 -12.39 26.67 21.85
C GLY A 191 -11.94 27.48 20.65
N ILE A 192 -10.64 27.76 20.56
CA ILE A 192 -10.03 28.57 19.52
C ILE A 192 -8.93 27.77 18.84
N THR A 193 -8.97 27.68 17.51
CA THR A 193 -7.93 27.02 16.71
C THR A 193 -7.10 28.04 15.97
N GLY A 194 -5.81 27.76 15.77
CA GLY A 194 -4.88 28.62 15.07
C GLY A 194 -5.07 28.59 13.55
N SER A 195 -5.63 27.52 13.02
CA SER A 195 -5.84 27.32 11.58
C SER A 195 -7.03 26.41 11.28
N GLU A 196 -7.55 26.49 10.06
CA GLU A 196 -8.57 25.57 9.57
C GLU A 196 -8.06 24.12 9.46
N ALA A 197 -6.77 23.94 9.20
CA ALA A 197 -6.14 22.61 9.16
C ALA A 197 -6.13 21.98 10.56
N GLU A 198 -5.75 22.74 11.60
CA GLU A 198 -5.80 22.29 12.99
C GLU A 198 -7.22 21.92 13.42
N ARG A 199 -8.21 22.75 13.08
CA ARG A 199 -9.63 22.52 13.33
C ARG A 199 -10.10 21.18 12.75
N LYS A 200 -9.80 20.93 11.47
CA LYS A 200 -10.13 19.68 10.80
C LYS A 200 -9.41 18.48 11.41
N ALA A 201 -8.13 18.65 11.75
CA ALA A 201 -7.33 17.57 12.34
C ALA A 201 -7.88 17.18 13.74
N ILE A 202 -8.26 18.12 14.59
CA ILE A 202 -8.87 17.85 15.90
C ILE A 202 -10.19 17.08 15.71
N ARG A 203 -11.02 17.47 14.75
CA ARG A 203 -12.26 16.76 14.45
C ARG A 203 -11.98 15.30 14.02
N VAL A 204 -11.02 15.08 13.12
CA VAL A 204 -10.63 13.74 12.67
C VAL A 204 -10.13 12.89 13.83
N VAL A 205 -9.33 13.47 14.74
CA VAL A 205 -8.89 12.75 15.96
C VAL A 205 -10.08 12.34 16.81
N ALA A 206 -11.05 13.24 17.03
CA ALA A 206 -12.26 12.91 17.81
C ALA A 206 -13.09 11.82 17.11
N GLU A 207 -13.34 11.94 15.81
CA GLU A 207 -14.07 10.94 15.00
C GLU A 207 -13.37 9.56 14.98
N SER A 208 -12.05 9.51 15.21
CA SER A 208 -11.27 8.27 15.19
C SER A 208 -11.38 7.46 16.49
N VAL A 209 -11.84 8.07 17.58
CA VAL A 209 -11.94 7.38 18.90
C VAL A 209 -13.12 6.43 18.94
N PRO A 210 -12.91 5.16 19.35
CA PRO A 210 -13.99 4.20 19.52
C PRO A 210 -15.05 4.72 20.50
N GLY A 211 -16.33 4.56 20.16
CA GLY A 211 -17.45 5.03 20.98
C GLY A 211 -18.02 6.37 20.55
N VAL A 212 -17.31 7.12 19.72
CA VAL A 212 -17.82 8.37 19.17
C VAL A 212 -18.87 8.11 18.09
N CYS A 213 -20.08 8.62 18.32
CA CYS A 213 -21.23 8.50 17.42
C CYS A 213 -21.35 9.71 16.50
N ALA A 214 -21.04 10.92 17.01
CA ALA A 214 -21.06 12.17 16.27
C ALA A 214 -20.07 13.18 16.87
N VAL A 215 -19.61 14.11 16.05
CA VAL A 215 -18.74 15.21 16.47
C VAL A 215 -19.33 16.53 15.98
N HIS A 216 -19.63 17.44 16.91
CA HIS A 216 -20.05 18.79 16.64
C HIS A 216 -18.86 19.74 16.83
N ASP A 217 -18.61 20.49 15.80
CA ASP A 217 -17.52 21.44 15.73
C ASP A 217 -18.00 22.85 16.02
N ASN A 218 -17.80 23.30 17.26
CA ASN A 218 -18.18 24.61 17.77
C ASN A 218 -16.95 25.50 18.01
N PHE A 219 -15.86 25.32 17.27
CA PHE A 219 -14.68 26.17 17.37
C PHE A 219 -14.95 27.58 16.85
N MET A 220 -14.40 28.54 17.57
CA MET A 220 -14.35 29.92 17.12
C MET A 220 -13.06 30.17 16.31
N ARG A 221 -13.14 30.96 15.26
CA ARG A 221 -11.95 31.46 14.56
C ARG A 221 -11.23 32.46 15.44
N ARG A 222 -9.91 32.38 15.50
CA ARG A 222 -9.09 33.40 16.12
C ARG A 222 -9.31 34.73 15.34
N PRO A 223 -9.73 35.84 15.99
CA PRO A 223 -9.84 37.12 15.30
C PRO A 223 -8.47 37.52 14.77
N LEU A 224 -8.38 37.87 13.48
CA LEU A 224 -7.18 38.46 12.90
C LEU A 224 -6.91 39.77 13.62
N GLY A 225 -5.85 39.85 14.47
CA GLY A 225 -5.43 41.10 15.09
C GLY A 225 -5.35 41.15 16.62
N ALA A 226 -5.50 40.05 17.33
CA ALA A 226 -5.26 40.02 18.79
C ALA A 226 -3.79 39.63 19.07
N TRP A 227 -3.04 40.60 19.59
CA TRP A 227 -1.67 40.54 20.10
C TRP A 227 -0.58 40.74 19.02
N THR A 228 -0.27 42.03 18.74
CA THR A 228 1.10 42.49 18.49
C THR A 228 1.85 42.59 19.83
#